data_a3c512af2d74af3d65f0baad679f65ab
#
_entry.id   a3c512af2d74af3d65f0baad679f65ab
#
_cell.length_a   1.000
_cell.length_b   1.000
_cell.length_c   1.000
_cell.angle_alpha   90.00
_cell.angle_beta   90.00
_cell.angle_gamma   90.00
#
_symmetry.space_group_name_H-M   'P 1'
#
loop_
_entity.id
_entity.type
_entity.pdbx_description
1 polymer ?
#
loop_
_entity_poly.entity_id
_entity_poly.type
_entity_poly.pdbx_seq_one_letter_code
_entity_poly.pdbx_strand_id
1 'polypeptide(L)' 'AEWCGPCKQLAPRVEEAAQQYGEQIKVCKVDIEEHRDLAVQYGIRSIPSLIIFKSGEVSGVQVGALTQEQLGEFIDTEI' A
#
# COMPACT_ATOMS: atom_id res chain seq x y z
N ALA A 1 10.40 -1.86 -4.27
CA ALA A 1 11.75 -2.14 -4.78
C ALA A 1 11.72 -3.34 -5.71
N GLU A 2 12.51 -3.30 -6.79
CA GLU A 2 12.50 -4.37 -7.79
C GLU A 2 12.94 -5.73 -7.26
N TRP A 3 13.81 -5.74 -6.27
CA TRP A 3 14.31 -6.98 -5.68
C TRP A 3 13.36 -7.62 -4.68
N CYS A 4 12.26 -6.95 -4.37
CA CYS A 4 11.33 -7.38 -3.33
C CYS A 4 10.30 -8.37 -3.88
N GLY A 5 10.48 -9.66 -3.59
CA GLY A 5 9.53 -10.70 -4.00
C GLY A 5 8.11 -10.49 -3.49
N PRO A 6 7.94 -10.28 -2.16
CA PRO A 6 6.60 -10.02 -1.60
C PRO A 6 5.92 -8.79 -2.21
N CYS A 7 6.68 -7.75 -2.55
CA CYS A 7 6.14 -6.58 -3.23
C CYS A 7 5.55 -6.93 -4.59
N LYS A 8 6.23 -7.80 -5.33
CA LYS A 8 5.76 -8.26 -6.64
C LYS A 8 4.50 -9.11 -6.52
N GLN A 9 4.37 -9.87 -5.44
CA GLN A 9 3.16 -10.65 -5.19
C GLN A 9 1.98 -9.74 -4.83
N LEU A 10 2.24 -8.66 -4.12
CA LEU A 10 1.20 -7.72 -3.70
C LEU A 10 0.71 -6.84 -4.85
N ALA A 11 1.58 -6.47 -5.78
CA ALA A 11 1.26 -5.51 -6.84
C ALA A 11 -0.03 -5.84 -7.60
N PRO A 12 -0.24 -7.07 -8.12
CA PRO A 12 -1.48 -7.38 -8.83
C PRO A 12 -2.72 -7.32 -7.92
N ARG A 13 -2.55 -7.60 -6.64
CA ARG A 13 -3.66 -7.51 -5.68
C ARG A 13 -4.09 -6.08 -5.45
N VAL A 14 -3.13 -5.17 -5.39
CA VAL A 14 -3.39 -3.74 -5.26
C VAL A 14 -4.06 -3.20 -6.53
N GLU A 15 -3.62 -3.64 -7.69
CA GLU A 15 -4.24 -3.26 -8.96
C GLU A 15 -5.68 -3.73 -9.05
N GLU A 16 -5.96 -4.95 -8.60
CA GLU A 16 -7.33 -5.47 -8.55
C GLU A 16 -8.19 -4.64 -7.61
N ALA A 17 -7.66 -4.28 -6.44
CA ALA A 17 -8.38 -3.42 -5.51
C ALA A 17 -8.66 -2.05 -6.11
N ALA A 18 -7.70 -1.47 -6.84
CA ALA A 18 -7.90 -0.19 -7.51
C ALA A 18 -9.07 -0.24 -8.49
N GLN A 19 -9.22 -1.35 -9.22
CA GLN A 19 -10.33 -1.54 -10.13
C GLN A 19 -11.64 -1.76 -9.39
N GLN A 20 -11.60 -2.55 -8.32
CA GLN A 20 -12.79 -2.89 -7.54
C GLN A 20 -13.40 -1.68 -6.85
N TYR A 21 -12.57 -0.83 -6.26
CA TYR A 21 -13.04 0.36 -5.53
C TYR A 21 -13.23 1.58 -6.43
N GLY A 22 -12.60 1.58 -7.61
CA GLY A 22 -12.78 2.63 -8.60
C GLY A 22 -12.44 4.02 -8.04
N GLU A 23 -13.38 4.94 -8.16
CA GLU A 23 -13.18 6.32 -7.75
C GLU A 23 -13.15 6.53 -6.24
N GLN A 24 -13.52 5.52 -5.46
CA GLN A 24 -13.49 5.61 -3.99
C GLN A 24 -12.09 5.72 -3.44
N ILE A 25 -11.09 5.21 -4.16
CA ILE A 25 -9.69 5.26 -3.73
C ILE A 25 -8.79 5.68 -4.89
N LYS A 26 -7.63 6.21 -4.54
CA LYS A 26 -6.55 6.47 -5.48
C LYS A 26 -5.33 5.69 -5.03
N VAL A 27 -4.81 4.85 -5.90
CA VAL A 27 -3.65 4.01 -5.59
C VAL A 27 -2.40 4.63 -6.18
N CYS A 28 -1.37 4.76 -5.35
CA CYS A 28 -0.05 5.22 -5.77
C CYS A 28 0.99 4.20 -5.33
N LYS A 29 2.00 4.00 -6.16
CA LYS A 29 3.13 3.13 -5.84
C LYS A 29 4.36 3.99 -5.61
N VAL A 30 5.16 3.61 -4.61
CA VAL A 30 6.39 4.32 -4.29
C VAL A 30 7.53 3.30 -4.20
N ASP A 31 8.59 3.54 -4.96
CA ASP A 31 9.82 2.77 -4.85
C ASP A 31 10.70 3.44 -3.81
N ILE A 32 10.96 2.76 -2.70
CA ILE A 32 11.72 3.33 -1.59
C ILE A 32 13.20 3.56 -1.93
N GLU A 33 13.71 2.92 -2.96
CA GLU A 33 15.08 3.16 -3.40
C GLU A 33 15.21 4.49 -4.15
N GLU A 34 14.15 4.88 -4.85
CA GLU A 34 14.09 6.17 -5.53
C GLU A 34 13.64 7.30 -4.61
N HIS A 35 12.87 6.96 -3.57
CA HIS A 35 12.24 7.92 -2.65
C HIS A 35 12.53 7.58 -1.20
N ARG A 36 13.82 7.53 -0.85
CA ARG A 36 14.25 7.19 0.51
C ARG A 36 13.76 8.18 1.56
N ASP A 37 13.62 9.43 1.17
CA ASP A 37 13.09 10.48 2.03
C ASP A 37 11.66 10.17 2.51
N LEU A 38 10.82 9.65 1.63
CA LEU A 38 9.47 9.26 2.00
C LEU A 38 9.47 8.06 2.94
N ALA A 39 10.34 7.10 2.72
CA ALA A 39 10.45 5.95 3.60
C ALA A 39 10.83 6.37 5.02
N VAL A 40 11.77 7.30 5.15
CA VAL A 40 12.17 7.84 6.45
C VAL A 40 11.05 8.64 7.09
N GLN A 41 10.39 9.48 6.30
CA GLN A 41 9.30 10.35 6.78
C GLN A 41 8.18 9.55 7.41
N TYR A 42 7.80 8.41 6.80
CA TYR A 42 6.70 7.58 7.27
C TYR A 42 7.15 6.37 8.08
N GLY A 43 8.43 6.30 8.43
CA GLY A 43 8.94 5.23 9.28
C GLY A 43 8.90 3.85 8.66
N ILE A 44 9.06 3.76 7.34
CA ILE A 44 9.03 2.49 6.62
C ILE A 44 10.32 1.72 6.89
N ARG A 45 10.19 0.56 7.52
CA ARG A 45 11.31 -0.32 7.85
C ARG A 45 11.27 -1.65 7.13
N SER A 46 10.08 -2.06 6.71
CA SER A 46 9.87 -3.33 6.02
C SER A 46 9.04 -3.08 4.79
N ILE A 47 9.23 -3.88 3.76
CA ILE A 47 8.45 -3.79 2.53
C ILE A 47 7.87 -5.18 2.19
N PRO A 48 6.70 -5.23 1.59
CA PRO A 48 5.87 -4.07 1.24
C PRO A 48 5.18 -3.45 2.47
N SER A 49 5.01 -2.15 2.43
CA SER A 49 4.21 -1.42 3.42
C SER A 49 3.07 -0.71 2.71
N LEU A 50 1.89 -0.79 3.28
CA LEU A 50 0.69 -0.17 2.76
C LEU A 50 0.24 0.92 3.72
N ILE A 51 0.05 2.11 3.19
CA ILE A 51 -0.41 3.25 3.99
C ILE A 51 -1.65 3.82 3.33
N ILE A 52 -2.70 3.99 4.12
CA ILE A 52 -3.91 4.66 3.67
C ILE A 52 -3.92 6.07 4.22
N PHE A 53 -4.12 7.03 3.34
CA PHE A 53 -4.28 8.43 3.69
C PHE A 53 -5.75 8.82 3.56
N LYS A 54 -6.23 9.56 4.54
CA LYS A 54 -7.58 10.08 4.52
C LYS A 54 -7.52 11.54 4.95
N SER A 55 -8.00 12.43 4.09
CA SER A 55 -7.96 13.87 4.33
C SER A 55 -6.54 14.40 4.62
N GLY A 56 -5.56 13.83 3.91
CA GLY A 56 -4.16 14.23 4.03
C GLY A 56 -3.41 13.63 5.21
N GLU A 57 -4.06 12.80 6.01
CA GLU A 57 -3.44 12.17 7.18
C GLU A 57 -3.39 10.66 7.05
N VAL A 58 -2.40 10.05 7.70
CA VAL A 58 -2.30 8.60 7.75
C VAL A 58 -3.46 8.03 8.55
N SER A 59 -4.25 7.18 7.91
CA SER A 59 -5.44 6.55 8.50
C SER A 59 -5.19 5.11 8.88
N GLY A 60 -4.39 4.39 8.11
CA GLY A 60 -4.09 2.99 8.37
C GLY A 60 -2.74 2.58 7.81
N VAL A 61 -2.10 1.61 8.44
CA VAL A 61 -0.82 1.06 8.02
C VAL A 61 -0.84 -0.45 8.18
N GLN A 62 -0.40 -1.15 7.14
CA GLN A 62 -0.19 -2.59 7.19
C GLN A 62 1.13 -2.94 6.53
N VAL A 63 1.79 -3.97 7.04
CA VAL A 63 3.09 -4.42 6.53
C VAL A 63 2.94 -5.87 6.05
N GLY A 64 3.55 -6.15 4.91
CA GLY A 64 3.58 -7.49 4.35
C GLY A 64 2.67 -7.66 3.13
N ALA A 65 2.83 -8.80 2.46
CA ALA A 65 2.06 -9.12 1.27
C ALA A 65 0.68 -9.67 1.67
N LEU A 66 -0.24 -8.77 1.95
CA LEU A 66 -1.61 -9.13 2.34
C LEU A 66 -2.27 -9.98 1.24
N THR A 67 -3.11 -10.91 1.66
CA THR A 67 -3.97 -11.63 0.72
C THR A 67 -5.00 -10.65 0.13
N GLN A 68 -5.66 -11.06 -0.95
CA GLN A 68 -6.70 -10.22 -1.55
C GLN A 68 -7.81 -9.90 -0.55
N GLU A 69 -8.18 -10.87 0.26
CA GLU A 69 -9.19 -10.70 1.31
C GLU A 69 -8.73 -9.73 2.39
N GLN A 70 -7.49 -9.89 2.87
CA GLN A 70 -6.94 -9.00 3.89
C GLN A 70 -6.83 -7.57 3.39
N LEU A 71 -6.43 -7.40 2.13
CA LEU A 71 -6.34 -6.09 1.51
C LEU A 71 -7.70 -5.41 1.43
N GLY A 72 -8.73 -6.16 1.04
CA GLY A 72 -10.10 -5.64 1.00
C GLY A 72 -10.58 -5.21 2.37
N GLU A 73 -10.35 -6.02 3.40
CA GLU A 73 -10.72 -5.69 4.77
C GLU A 73 -10.02 -4.42 5.26
N PHE A 74 -8.73 -4.30 4.93
CA PHE A 74 -7.95 -3.12 5.30
C PHE A 74 -8.53 -1.84 4.70
N ILE A 75 -8.84 -1.88 3.40
CA ILE A 75 -9.42 -0.73 2.71
C ILE A 75 -10.83 -0.43 3.25
N ASP A 76 -11.66 -1.44 3.39
CA ASP A 76 -13.05 -1.26 3.86
C ASP A 76 -13.11 -0.64 5.26
N THR A 77 -12.18 -0.98 6.11
CA THR A 77 -12.12 -0.43 7.46
C THR A 77 -11.85 1.08 7.45
N GLU A 78 -11.11 1.57 6.46
CA GLU A 78 -10.67 2.97 6.42
C GLU A 78 -11.56 3.88 5.54
N ILE A 79 -12.34 3.31 4.66
CA ILE A 79 -13.27 4.12 3.86
C ILE A 79 -14.70 4.14 4.49
#